data_f9ae1234a6361d481335df748cbe5507
#
_entry.id   f9ae1234a6361d481335df748cbe5507
#
_cell.length_a   1.000
_cell.length_b   1.000
_cell.length_c   1.000
_cell.angle_alpha   90.00
_cell.angle_beta   90.00
_cell.angle_gamma   90.00
#
_symmetry.space_group_name_H-M   'P 1'
#
loop_
_entity.id
_entity.type
_entity.pdbx_description
1 polymer ?
#
loop_
_entity_poly.entity_id
_entity_poly.type
_entity_poly.pdbx_seq_one_letter_code
_entity_poly.pdbx_strand_id
1 'polypeptide(L)'
;MCPDAQMGADMQDLSYSFPAPHFILGDYEFSVMIYTFQNVYAPDENKLRIKQDENTILADIGGLRWAGGQMEMEGAVEVQASLCGRGIRIKASASIHNGSEDIRCIKITLHGIPEGKIINLIDARPRGIPQEGLNLKYPEGWRDVGTPLVIMETSSSNLFYFRSLDDMVRDKRFVFIHTAEGLNAELIFEEAATRMSDKIEAPEWEIGWGSSVAEIYEPHRLHVEKCYGLKTWEKRTDVPDWAREISLVAAIHCQHWTGYVFNDYEMVLENLKKICTHIEGRRVLAYLPGWEGRYYWKYGNYSPDERMGGKEGFRKLCEGARDLGVHVMPMFGINVVGNHFEGYEEWGVPSEFKGPAGSQYGGSVDWDGSRHYDHNSNRSLNPAAPRWQNRLYSQVTGLMTDYGFDAAFFDISAVWMNDPNHYLYDGVKQLMSRLKKFNPDMLLAGEGWYDGLAACIPLLQCGHTDGVLHWHDEAFPPMFDSYVRGFGHLCLGDVSRGSTGVHELGFNPIKRCPLRRGIIPTITITDGTLENAPEAAAEIFEDANRYARMYLEQN
;
A
#
# COMPACT_ATOMS: atom_id res chain seq x y z
N MET A 1 11.10 -0.53 -12.69
CA MET A 1 12.11 0.08 -11.80
C MET A 1 11.84 1.57 -11.81
N CYS A 2 11.30 2.10 -10.71
CA CYS A 2 11.18 3.54 -10.52
C CYS A 2 12.56 4.21 -10.57
N PRO A 3 12.66 5.48 -11.00
CA PRO A 3 13.92 6.21 -11.07
C PRO A 3 14.48 6.64 -9.71
N ASP A 4 14.26 5.89 -8.65
CA ASP A 4 14.79 6.19 -7.30
C ASP A 4 16.28 5.88 -7.12
N ALA A 5 16.96 5.43 -8.19
CA ALA A 5 18.38 5.08 -8.12
C ALA A 5 19.34 6.28 -8.16
N GLN A 6 18.87 7.50 -8.32
CA GLN A 6 19.74 8.69 -8.38
C GLN A 6 19.64 9.65 -7.18
N MET A 7 18.73 9.42 -6.25
CA MET A 7 18.66 10.29 -5.05
C MET A 7 19.60 9.88 -3.90
N GLY A 8 20.29 8.76 -4.01
CA GLY A 8 21.22 8.30 -2.96
C GLY A 8 22.55 9.02 -2.88
N ALA A 9 22.96 9.74 -3.92
CA ALA A 9 24.27 10.40 -3.97
C ALA A 9 24.28 11.79 -3.32
N ASP A 10 23.13 12.46 -3.24
CA ASP A 10 23.07 13.85 -2.78
C ASP A 10 22.74 14.01 -1.28
N MET A 11 22.45 12.93 -0.57
CA MET A 11 22.13 13.02 0.86
C MET A 11 23.35 13.24 1.77
N GLN A 12 24.56 12.99 1.30
CA GLN A 12 25.77 13.19 2.09
C GLN A 12 26.18 14.67 2.28
N ASP A 13 25.69 15.56 1.43
CA ASP A 13 26.10 16.98 1.45
C ASP A 13 25.11 17.90 2.20
N LEU A 14 24.02 17.37 2.75
CA LEU A 14 23.09 18.14 3.60
C LEU A 14 23.54 18.23 5.07
N SER A 15 24.80 17.96 5.36
CA SER A 15 25.41 18.12 6.68
C SER A 15 25.69 19.58 7.07
N TYR A 16 25.08 20.55 6.43
CA TYR A 16 24.94 21.86 7.03
C TYR A 16 23.98 21.70 8.20
N SER A 17 24.57 21.57 9.40
CA SER A 17 23.82 21.62 10.64
C SER A 17 23.06 22.94 10.68
N PHE A 18 21.78 22.88 10.35
CA PHE A 18 20.88 23.99 10.65
C PHE A 18 20.89 24.15 12.17
N PRO A 19 21.14 25.33 12.71
CA PRO A 19 21.07 25.54 14.15
C PRO A 19 19.60 25.47 14.60
N ALA A 20 19.10 24.27 14.79
CA ALA A 20 17.81 24.01 15.43
C ALA A 20 18.03 23.78 16.93
N PRO A 21 17.16 24.28 17.81
CA PRO A 21 17.27 23.97 19.23
C PRO A 21 17.11 22.47 19.47
N HIS A 22 17.96 21.93 20.34
CA HIS A 22 17.89 20.55 20.80
C HIS A 22 17.11 20.47 22.10
N PHE A 23 16.23 19.49 22.18
CA PHE A 23 15.45 19.18 23.37
C PHE A 23 15.92 17.85 23.95
N ILE A 24 16.11 17.79 25.25
CA ILE A 24 16.56 16.59 25.96
C ILE A 24 15.52 16.24 27.01
N LEU A 25 14.98 15.01 26.95
CA LEU A 25 14.03 14.49 27.93
C LEU A 25 14.34 13.00 28.22
N GLY A 26 14.78 12.70 29.42
CA GLY A 26 15.34 11.39 29.77
C GLY A 26 16.55 11.08 28.90
N ASP A 27 16.53 9.90 28.27
CA ASP A 27 17.62 9.44 27.39
C ASP A 27 17.40 9.84 25.90
N TYR A 28 16.42 10.71 25.63
CA TYR A 28 16.07 11.10 24.26
C TYR A 28 16.49 12.53 23.99
N GLU A 29 17.26 12.71 22.90
CA GLU A 29 17.61 14.00 22.35
C GLU A 29 16.95 14.15 20.97
N PHE A 30 16.28 15.29 20.74
CA PHE A 30 15.60 15.53 19.48
C PHE A 30 15.57 17.00 19.09
N SER A 31 15.37 17.26 17.80
CA SER A 31 15.18 18.60 17.23
C SER A 31 14.02 18.61 16.23
N VAL A 32 13.52 19.80 15.89
CA VAL A 32 12.36 19.97 14.99
C VAL A 32 12.72 20.93 13.86
N MET A 33 12.30 20.60 12.64
CA MET A 33 12.43 21.46 11.45
C MET A 33 11.13 21.49 10.66
N ILE A 34 10.91 22.60 9.94
CA ILE A 34 9.71 22.86 9.17
C ILE A 34 10.09 23.06 7.71
N TYR A 35 9.30 22.50 6.81
CA TYR A 35 9.52 22.57 5.36
C TYR A 35 8.29 23.14 4.67
N THR A 36 8.55 24.12 3.81
CA THR A 36 7.60 24.57 2.78
C THR A 36 8.03 24.02 1.42
N PHE A 37 7.38 24.41 0.34
CA PHE A 37 7.86 24.10 -1.01
C PHE A 37 9.08 24.96 -1.42
N GLN A 38 9.32 26.07 -0.73
CA GLN A 38 10.35 27.04 -1.06
C GLN A 38 11.57 26.91 -0.17
N ASN A 39 11.37 26.61 1.12
CA ASN A 39 12.41 26.74 2.13
C ASN A 39 12.36 25.66 3.21
N VAL A 40 13.46 25.63 3.99
CA VAL A 40 13.61 24.86 5.22
C VAL A 40 13.79 25.87 6.36
N TYR A 41 13.05 25.68 7.43
CA TYR A 41 13.06 26.54 8.60
C TYR A 41 13.40 25.77 9.87
N ALA A 42 14.24 26.36 10.70
CA ALA A 42 14.45 25.92 12.09
C ALA A 42 13.72 26.87 13.06
N PRO A 43 13.24 26.39 14.22
CA PRO A 43 12.78 27.25 15.30
C PRO A 43 13.89 28.21 15.76
N ASP A 44 13.56 29.48 16.06
CA ASP A 44 14.55 30.45 16.52
C ASP A 44 14.89 30.23 18.00
N GLU A 45 16.08 29.69 18.28
CA GLU A 45 16.55 29.41 19.64
C GLU A 45 16.55 30.64 20.56
N ASN A 46 16.73 31.84 20.00
CA ASN A 46 16.75 33.09 20.78
C ASN A 46 15.33 33.51 21.23
N LYS A 47 14.30 32.92 20.68
CA LYS A 47 12.89 33.20 21.01
C LYS A 47 12.21 32.01 21.71
N LEU A 48 13.00 31.06 22.19
CA LEU A 48 12.54 29.84 22.87
C LEU A 48 12.05 30.16 24.29
N ARG A 49 10.82 29.72 24.58
CA ARG A 49 10.26 29.65 25.93
C ARG A 49 10.00 28.19 26.24
N ILE A 50 10.64 27.65 27.26
CA ILE A 50 10.53 26.26 27.65
C ILE A 50 10.03 26.13 29.09
N LYS A 51 9.07 25.21 29.28
CA LYS A 51 8.70 24.66 30.59
C LYS A 51 9.03 23.18 30.56
N GLN A 52 9.93 22.77 31.41
CA GLN A 52 10.41 21.41 31.48
C GLN A 52 10.43 20.92 32.93
N ASP A 53 9.97 19.71 33.13
CA ASP A 53 10.16 18.94 34.34
C ASP A 53 10.85 17.59 34.01
N GLU A 54 10.90 16.66 34.96
CA GLU A 54 11.54 15.35 34.79
C GLU A 54 10.87 14.49 33.70
N ASN A 55 9.59 14.71 33.39
CA ASN A 55 8.77 13.86 32.52
C ASN A 55 8.19 14.58 31.30
N THR A 56 8.25 15.92 31.26
CA THR A 56 7.59 16.69 30.20
C THR A 56 8.41 17.87 29.70
N ILE A 57 8.24 18.18 28.43
CA ILE A 57 8.70 19.41 27.80
C ILE A 57 7.49 20.08 27.14
N LEU A 58 7.33 21.39 27.42
CA LEU A 58 6.43 22.28 26.68
C LEU A 58 7.27 23.46 26.21
N ALA A 59 7.53 23.55 24.91
CA ALA A 59 8.29 24.62 24.29
C ALA A 59 7.43 25.43 23.33
N ASP A 60 7.54 26.75 23.42
CA ASP A 60 6.90 27.74 22.56
C ASP A 60 8.00 28.63 21.99
N ILE A 61 8.13 28.65 20.68
CA ILE A 61 9.18 29.36 19.96
C ILE A 61 8.52 30.38 19.02
N GLY A 62 8.69 31.68 19.32
CA GLY A 62 8.02 32.80 18.65
C GLY A 62 8.74 33.30 17.39
N GLY A 63 9.36 32.43 16.60
CA GLY A 63 10.04 32.81 15.36
C GLY A 63 10.74 31.64 14.68
N LEU A 64 11.08 31.81 13.42
CA LEU A 64 11.76 30.84 12.57
C LEU A 64 13.02 31.47 11.98
N ARG A 65 14.00 30.62 11.65
CA ARG A 65 15.26 31.00 10.97
C ARG A 65 15.47 30.15 9.73
N TRP A 66 16.07 30.72 8.70
CA TRP A 66 16.42 30.05 7.46
C TRP A 66 17.77 30.51 6.92
N ALA A 67 18.19 30.05 5.74
CA ALA A 67 19.50 30.35 5.15
C ALA A 67 20.65 30.07 6.12
N GLY A 68 20.68 28.88 6.75
CA GLY A 68 21.70 28.54 7.75
C GLY A 68 21.65 29.42 9.01
N GLY A 69 20.50 29.99 9.34
CA GLY A 69 20.30 30.85 10.49
C GLY A 69 20.62 32.33 10.25
N GLN A 70 20.91 32.73 9.00
CA GLN A 70 21.24 34.13 8.66
C GLN A 70 20.00 35.02 8.51
N MET A 71 18.84 34.43 8.23
CA MET A 71 17.59 35.16 8.00
C MET A 71 16.51 34.71 8.98
N GLU A 72 15.62 35.64 9.31
CA GLU A 72 14.48 35.40 10.19
C GLU A 72 13.18 35.36 9.39
N MET A 73 12.19 34.64 9.95
CA MET A 73 10.82 34.56 9.46
C MET A 73 9.85 34.67 10.64
N GLU A 74 8.78 35.45 10.46
CA GLU A 74 7.70 35.49 11.43
C GLU A 74 6.91 34.18 11.42
N GLY A 75 6.69 33.63 12.59
CA GLY A 75 6.00 32.36 12.77
C GLY A 75 6.09 31.87 14.21
N ALA A 76 5.57 30.68 14.44
CA ALA A 76 5.67 30.02 15.74
C ALA A 76 5.82 28.51 15.57
N VAL A 77 6.50 27.89 16.53
CA VAL A 77 6.59 26.44 16.66
C VAL A 77 6.26 26.08 18.10
N GLU A 78 5.37 25.12 18.28
CA GLU A 78 5.08 24.50 19.56
C GLU A 78 5.59 23.08 19.57
N VAL A 79 6.28 22.68 20.63
CA VAL A 79 6.78 21.33 20.82
C VAL A 79 6.32 20.82 22.18
N GLN A 80 5.71 19.64 22.17
CA GLN A 80 5.29 18.93 23.38
C GLN A 80 5.96 17.56 23.39
N ALA A 81 6.62 17.23 24.49
CA ALA A 81 7.18 15.89 24.69
C ALA A 81 6.86 15.38 26.09
N SER A 82 6.67 14.07 26.21
CA SER A 82 6.40 13.42 27.51
C SER A 82 6.98 12.01 27.54
N LEU A 83 7.56 11.61 28.66
CA LEU A 83 7.98 10.23 28.88
C LEU A 83 6.75 9.33 29.05
N CYS A 84 6.78 8.15 28.43
CA CYS A 84 5.71 7.17 28.50
C CYS A 84 6.28 5.74 28.58
N GLY A 85 6.11 5.08 29.70
CA GLY A 85 6.68 3.74 29.90
C GLY A 85 8.19 3.71 29.69
N ARG A 86 8.65 2.98 28.66
CA ARG A 86 10.07 2.91 28.24
C ARG A 86 10.35 3.77 26.99
N GLY A 87 9.61 4.83 26.80
CA GLY A 87 9.67 5.64 25.58
C GLY A 87 9.32 7.10 25.79
N ILE A 88 9.22 7.81 24.69
CA ILE A 88 8.85 9.22 24.60
C ILE A 88 7.74 9.42 23.58
N ARG A 89 6.83 10.33 23.85
CA ARG A 89 5.87 10.88 22.90
C ARG A 89 6.25 12.30 22.55
N ILE A 90 6.23 12.62 21.26
CA ILE A 90 6.57 13.94 20.75
C ILE A 90 5.48 14.41 19.80
N LYS A 91 5.02 15.61 19.99
CA LYS A 91 4.10 16.32 19.11
C LYS A 91 4.66 17.69 18.78
N ALA A 92 4.53 18.13 17.51
CA ALA A 92 4.95 19.46 17.09
C ALA A 92 3.90 20.09 16.20
N SER A 93 3.75 21.42 16.32
CA SER A 93 2.95 22.23 15.41
C SER A 93 3.73 23.48 14.99
N ALA A 94 3.41 24.04 13.85
CA ALA A 94 4.06 25.24 13.33
C ALA A 94 3.09 26.14 12.58
N SER A 95 3.43 27.44 12.55
CA SER A 95 2.79 28.44 11.69
C SER A 95 3.81 29.38 11.08
N ILE A 96 3.55 29.85 9.86
CA ILE A 96 4.33 30.88 9.15
C ILE A 96 3.42 32.06 8.85
N HIS A 97 3.88 33.27 9.15
CA HIS A 97 3.05 34.47 9.08
C HIS A 97 3.42 35.41 7.90
N ASN A 98 3.95 34.85 6.82
CA ASN A 98 4.30 35.64 5.62
C ASN A 98 3.17 35.73 4.57
N GLY A 99 2.11 34.93 4.74
CA GLY A 99 0.94 34.89 3.85
C GLY A 99 1.20 34.35 2.43
N SER A 100 2.38 33.76 2.16
CA SER A 100 2.79 33.34 0.82
C SER A 100 3.28 31.90 0.73
N GLU A 101 3.47 31.22 1.86
CA GLU A 101 4.00 29.85 1.89
C GLU A 101 3.08 28.93 2.70
N ASP A 102 2.78 27.77 2.10
CA ASP A 102 2.13 26.67 2.80
C ASP A 102 3.18 25.73 3.41
N ILE A 103 2.97 25.37 4.66
CA ILE A 103 3.82 24.40 5.33
C ILE A 103 3.47 23.01 4.82
N ARG A 104 4.49 22.32 4.31
CA ARG A 104 4.38 20.98 3.76
C ARG A 104 4.63 19.90 4.81
N CYS A 105 5.77 20.02 5.53
CA CYS A 105 6.24 18.97 6.43
C CYS A 105 6.71 19.52 7.77
N ILE A 106 6.58 18.68 8.80
CA ILE A 106 7.37 18.77 10.03
C ILE A 106 8.29 17.54 10.09
N LYS A 107 9.55 17.79 10.37
CA LYS A 107 10.57 16.77 10.64
C LYS A 107 10.98 16.82 12.10
N ILE A 108 10.90 15.68 12.79
CA ILE A 108 11.48 15.48 14.11
C ILE A 108 12.71 14.59 13.93
N THR A 109 13.88 15.05 14.33
CA THR A 109 15.11 14.27 14.29
C THR A 109 15.42 13.78 15.69
N LEU A 110 15.50 12.46 15.89
CA LEU A 110 16.07 11.85 17.09
C LEU A 110 17.56 11.62 16.87
N HIS A 111 18.36 12.07 17.81
CA HIS A 111 19.81 12.00 17.75
C HIS A 111 20.32 10.80 18.55
N GLY A 112 21.37 10.14 18.05
CA GLY A 112 22.07 9.09 18.79
C GLY A 112 21.22 7.84 19.09
N ILE A 113 20.36 7.42 18.16
CA ILE A 113 19.59 6.20 18.32
C ILE A 113 20.48 4.94 18.20
N PRO A 114 20.07 3.79 18.78
CA PRO A 114 20.84 2.56 18.67
C PRO A 114 20.95 2.05 17.24
N GLU A 115 22.04 1.37 16.93
CA GLU A 115 22.24 0.63 15.68
C GLU A 115 21.40 -0.64 15.65
N GLY A 116 20.91 -1.00 14.46
CA GLY A 116 20.10 -2.20 14.30
C GLY A 116 19.66 -2.47 12.86
N LYS A 117 18.71 -3.38 12.73
CA LYS A 117 18.05 -3.70 11.44
C LYS A 117 16.55 -3.61 11.58
N ILE A 118 15.90 -3.05 10.59
CA ILE A 118 14.43 -2.97 10.51
C ILE A 118 13.89 -4.36 10.19
N ILE A 119 12.88 -4.81 10.94
CA ILE A 119 12.40 -6.19 10.88
C ILE A 119 10.93 -6.33 10.46
N ASN A 120 10.17 -5.25 10.33
CA ASN A 120 8.72 -5.30 10.07
C ASN A 120 8.32 -4.67 8.72
N LEU A 121 9.18 -4.76 7.72
CA LEU A 121 8.83 -4.31 6.36
C LEU A 121 7.81 -5.23 5.71
N ILE A 122 7.05 -4.72 4.75
CA ILE A 122 6.04 -5.50 4.01
C ILE A 122 6.68 -6.68 3.26
N ASP A 123 7.88 -6.48 2.69
CA ASP A 123 8.62 -7.54 2.01
C ASP A 123 9.29 -8.54 2.99
N ALA A 124 9.14 -8.32 4.28
CA ALA A 124 9.63 -9.06 5.44
C ALA A 124 11.11 -9.45 5.40
N ARG A 125 11.88 -8.72 4.65
CA ARG A 125 13.34 -8.87 4.67
C ARG A 125 13.92 -7.93 5.71
N PRO A 126 14.50 -8.45 6.81
CA PRO A 126 15.20 -7.59 7.75
C PRO A 126 16.24 -6.76 7.01
N ARG A 127 16.17 -5.45 7.17
CA ARG A 127 17.00 -4.51 6.42
C ARG A 127 17.90 -3.74 7.38
N GLY A 128 19.21 -3.94 7.27
CA GLY A 128 20.21 -3.11 7.96
C GLY A 128 20.17 -1.68 7.41
N ILE A 129 20.75 -0.75 8.16
CA ILE A 129 20.85 0.64 7.73
C ILE A 129 22.19 0.80 6.99
N PRO A 130 22.16 1.06 5.65
CA PRO A 130 23.38 1.27 4.87
C PRO A 130 24.10 2.57 5.28
N GLN A 131 25.38 2.71 4.91
CA GLN A 131 26.14 3.94 5.20
C GLN A 131 25.55 5.18 4.52
N GLU A 132 24.94 5.01 3.36
CA GLU A 132 24.21 6.06 2.63
C GLU A 132 22.86 6.42 3.27
N GLY A 133 22.44 5.67 4.30
CA GLY A 133 21.15 5.86 4.97
C GLY A 133 20.04 4.96 4.42
N LEU A 134 18.89 5.00 5.08
CA LEU A 134 17.68 4.24 4.72
C LEU A 134 16.48 5.17 4.80
N ASN A 135 15.67 5.23 3.74
CA ASN A 135 14.42 5.99 3.70
C ASN A 135 13.26 5.02 3.48
N LEU A 136 12.36 4.94 4.47
CA LEU A 136 11.15 4.13 4.44
C LEU A 136 9.93 5.03 4.35
N LYS A 137 9.00 4.71 3.44
CA LYS A 137 7.79 5.49 3.20
C LYS A 137 6.54 4.78 3.74
N TYR A 138 5.60 5.58 4.23
CA TYR A 138 4.22 5.21 4.51
C TYR A 138 3.29 6.26 3.88
N PRO A 139 2.19 5.88 3.22
CA PRO A 139 1.86 4.51 2.80
C PRO A 139 2.74 4.04 1.65
N GLU A 140 3.20 2.81 1.74
CA GLU A 140 3.85 2.12 0.65
C GLU A 140 3.40 0.64 0.68
N GLY A 141 2.72 0.21 -0.39
CA GLY A 141 1.91 -1.01 -0.37
C GLY A 141 2.63 -2.31 -0.66
N TRP A 142 3.94 -2.29 -1.00
CA TRP A 142 4.63 -3.47 -1.52
C TRP A 142 5.99 -3.76 -0.87
N ARG A 143 6.72 -2.76 -0.38
CA ARG A 143 8.10 -2.96 0.07
C ARG A 143 8.42 -2.41 1.45
N ASP A 144 7.99 -1.18 1.72
CA ASP A 144 8.40 -0.46 2.93
C ASP A 144 7.43 -0.73 4.09
N VAL A 145 6.61 0.24 4.46
CA VAL A 145 5.69 0.08 5.60
C VAL A 145 4.24 0.33 5.20
N GLY A 146 3.39 -0.67 5.40
CA GLY A 146 1.95 -0.56 5.16
C GLY A 146 1.17 0.02 6.34
N THR A 147 1.84 0.28 7.45
CA THR A 147 1.29 0.98 8.63
C THR A 147 2.40 1.85 9.23
N PRO A 148 2.11 3.04 9.83
CA PRO A 148 3.16 3.96 10.26
C PRO A 148 3.85 3.50 11.56
N LEU A 149 4.44 2.32 11.51
CA LEU A 149 5.20 1.67 12.57
C LEU A 149 6.48 1.06 11.99
N VAL A 150 7.62 1.39 12.56
CA VAL A 150 8.92 0.78 12.26
C VAL A 150 9.47 0.15 13.51
N ILE A 151 9.91 -1.10 13.43
CA ILE A 151 10.53 -1.86 14.52
C ILE A 151 11.95 -2.20 14.12
N MET A 152 12.89 -1.82 14.95
CA MET A 152 14.31 -2.08 14.79
C MET A 152 14.79 -3.07 15.85
N GLU A 153 15.36 -4.20 15.42
CA GLU A 153 16.08 -5.12 16.28
C GLU A 153 17.52 -4.61 16.43
N THR A 154 17.90 -4.23 17.64
CA THR A 154 19.24 -3.73 17.95
C THR A 154 20.26 -4.86 18.07
N SER A 155 21.55 -4.52 18.09
CA SER A 155 22.66 -5.48 18.27
C SER A 155 22.58 -6.30 19.56
N SER A 156 21.87 -5.80 20.57
CA SER A 156 21.60 -6.51 21.84
C SER A 156 20.32 -7.33 21.83
N SER A 157 19.68 -7.50 20.67
CA SER A 157 18.39 -8.17 20.48
C SER A 157 17.22 -7.52 21.25
N ASN A 158 17.36 -6.25 21.65
CA ASN A 158 16.25 -5.45 22.14
C ASN A 158 15.51 -4.83 20.95
N LEU A 159 14.21 -4.55 21.12
CA LEU A 159 13.40 -3.93 20.09
C LEU A 159 13.25 -2.44 20.38
N PHE A 160 13.65 -1.60 19.41
CA PHE A 160 13.41 -0.16 19.42
C PHE A 160 12.38 0.17 18.33
N TYR A 161 11.40 1.03 18.63
CA TYR A 161 10.33 1.28 17.67
C TYR A 161 10.01 2.77 17.52
N PHE A 162 9.46 3.09 16.38
CA PHE A 162 8.92 4.40 15.99
C PHE A 162 7.52 4.19 15.46
N ARG A 163 6.53 4.88 15.99
CA ARG A 163 5.17 4.87 15.46
C ARG A 163 4.54 6.24 15.43
N SER A 164 3.76 6.50 14.39
CA SER A 164 2.88 7.67 14.34
C SER A 164 1.50 7.29 14.87
N LEU A 165 0.91 8.18 15.67
CA LEU A 165 -0.47 8.06 16.17
C LEU A 165 -1.42 8.91 15.32
N ASP A 166 -1.18 8.99 14.02
CA ASP A 166 -2.06 9.66 13.07
C ASP A 166 -3.38 8.91 12.93
N ASP A 167 -4.47 9.65 12.82
CA ASP A 167 -5.82 9.14 12.57
C ASP A 167 -6.23 9.20 11.09
N MET A 168 -5.29 9.61 10.22
CA MET A 168 -5.48 9.71 8.77
C MET A 168 -4.36 9.02 8.00
N VAL A 169 -4.68 8.61 6.77
CA VAL A 169 -3.67 8.15 5.81
C VAL A 169 -2.97 9.38 5.22
N ARG A 170 -1.77 9.71 5.70
CA ARG A 170 -0.95 10.82 5.23
C ARG A 170 0.49 10.36 5.11
N ASP A 171 1.28 11.03 4.28
CA ASP A 171 2.68 10.67 4.06
C ASP A 171 3.51 10.76 5.34
N LYS A 172 4.27 9.72 5.60
CA LYS A 172 5.30 9.68 6.63
C LYS A 172 6.55 9.02 6.08
N ARG A 173 7.67 9.53 6.52
CA ARG A 173 8.97 8.93 6.19
C ARG A 173 9.73 8.67 7.47
N PHE A 174 10.39 7.53 7.52
CA PHE A 174 11.31 7.15 8.56
C PHE A 174 12.69 7.08 7.90
N VAL A 175 13.50 8.09 8.15
CA VAL A 175 14.81 8.22 7.50
C VAL A 175 15.89 8.00 8.53
N PHE A 176 16.80 7.07 8.26
CA PHE A 176 17.91 6.72 9.15
C PHE A 176 19.21 7.16 8.50
N ILE A 177 20.02 7.96 9.21
CA ILE A 177 21.22 8.59 8.67
C ILE A 177 22.37 8.44 9.65
N HIS A 178 23.50 7.91 9.17
CA HIS A 178 24.74 7.92 9.92
C HIS A 178 25.35 9.32 9.95
N THR A 179 25.71 9.78 11.13
CA THR A 179 26.42 11.04 11.38
C THR A 179 27.74 10.78 12.09
N ALA A 180 28.56 11.81 12.26
CA ALA A 180 29.79 11.70 13.04
C ALA A 180 29.52 11.35 14.52
N GLU A 181 28.33 11.64 15.03
CA GLU A 181 27.90 11.46 16.42
C GLU A 181 27.12 10.15 16.65
N GLY A 182 26.83 9.41 15.58
CA GLY A 182 26.08 8.14 15.62
C GLY A 182 24.94 8.08 14.61
N LEU A 183 23.99 7.19 14.85
CA LEU A 183 22.81 7.02 14.00
C LEU A 183 21.70 7.97 14.44
N ASN A 184 21.12 8.71 13.49
CA ASN A 184 19.94 9.54 13.71
C ASN A 184 18.72 8.95 13.01
N ALA A 185 17.52 9.18 13.58
CA ALA A 185 16.24 8.90 12.91
C ALA A 185 15.48 10.19 12.66
N GLU A 186 15.13 10.46 11.41
CA GLU A 186 14.25 11.55 11.02
C GLU A 186 12.83 11.02 10.81
N LEU A 187 11.90 11.50 11.62
CA LEU A 187 10.47 11.22 11.53
C LEU A 187 9.79 12.39 10.81
N ILE A 188 9.44 12.19 9.54
CA ILE A 188 8.91 13.24 8.69
C ILE A 188 7.41 12.99 8.51
N PHE A 189 6.61 13.96 8.91
CA PHE A 189 5.19 14.03 8.63
C PHE A 189 4.94 15.05 7.53
N GLU A 190 4.23 14.65 6.47
CA GLU A 190 3.76 15.55 5.41
C GLU A 190 2.23 15.63 5.48
N GLU A 191 1.71 16.87 5.50
CA GLU A 191 0.27 17.10 5.51
C GLU A 191 -0.36 16.66 4.18
N ALA A 192 -1.63 16.28 4.21
CA ALA A 192 -2.39 16.06 2.97
C ALA A 192 -2.39 17.33 2.13
N ALA A 193 -1.99 17.25 0.85
CA ALA A 193 -1.82 18.42 -0.01
C ALA A 193 -3.11 19.25 -0.16
N THR A 194 -4.27 18.59 -0.04
CA THR A 194 -5.58 19.28 0.01
C THR A 194 -5.84 20.10 1.28
N ARG A 195 -4.96 19.99 2.29
CA ARG A 195 -5.08 20.65 3.61
C ARG A 195 -3.89 21.51 3.95
N MET A 196 -2.85 21.53 3.13
CA MET A 196 -1.68 22.37 3.34
C MET A 196 -2.10 23.84 3.45
N SER A 197 -1.49 24.54 4.38
CA SER A 197 -1.73 25.94 4.67
C SER A 197 -0.53 26.57 5.38
N ASP A 198 -0.66 27.82 5.80
CA ASP A 198 0.32 28.52 6.65
C ASP A 198 0.49 27.88 8.06
N LYS A 199 -0.26 26.81 8.34
CA LYS A 199 -0.21 26.09 9.62
C LYS A 199 -0.18 24.59 9.40
N ILE A 200 0.53 23.90 10.29
CA ILE A 200 0.61 22.45 10.32
C ILE A 200 0.60 21.93 11.77
N GLU A 201 -0.09 20.83 12.00
CA GLU A 201 -0.07 20.10 13.24
C GLU A 201 0.29 18.63 12.95
N ALA A 202 1.51 18.23 13.33
CA ALA A 202 1.94 16.84 13.17
C ALA A 202 1.20 15.94 14.15
N PRO A 203 0.88 14.70 13.76
CA PRO A 203 0.39 13.71 14.70
C PRO A 203 1.43 13.44 15.79
N GLU A 204 0.99 12.90 16.91
CA GLU A 204 1.89 12.46 17.95
C GLU A 204 2.74 11.28 17.46
N TRP A 205 4.03 11.35 17.69
CA TRP A 205 4.98 10.26 17.48
C TRP A 205 5.29 9.61 18.82
N GLU A 206 5.30 8.29 18.86
CA GLU A 206 5.73 7.51 20.01
C GLU A 206 6.95 6.69 19.63
N ILE A 207 8.02 6.84 20.41
CA ILE A 207 9.31 6.18 20.22
C ILE A 207 9.67 5.48 21.51
N GLY A 208 10.15 4.24 21.45
CA GLY A 208 10.48 3.55 22.68
C GLY A 208 11.03 2.16 22.50
N TRP A 209 11.11 1.46 23.62
CA TRP A 209 11.63 0.10 23.71
C TRP A 209 10.50 -0.88 24.00
N GLY A 210 10.52 -2.00 23.31
CA GLY A 210 9.65 -3.14 23.56
C GLY A 210 10.43 -4.41 23.91
N SER A 211 9.83 -5.27 24.71
CA SER A 211 10.40 -6.57 25.05
C SER A 211 10.02 -7.67 24.05
N SER A 212 9.00 -7.44 23.25
CA SER A 212 8.57 -8.33 22.20
C SER A 212 7.85 -7.59 21.07
N VAL A 213 7.78 -8.20 19.89
CA VAL A 213 7.02 -7.66 18.77
C VAL A 213 5.55 -7.50 19.13
N ALA A 214 4.97 -8.45 19.85
CA ALA A 214 3.56 -8.40 20.27
C ALA A 214 3.25 -7.21 21.18
N GLU A 215 4.15 -6.86 22.10
CA GLU A 215 4.02 -5.70 22.99
C GLU A 215 3.96 -4.38 22.19
N ILE A 216 4.68 -4.29 21.08
CA ILE A 216 4.71 -3.11 20.21
C ILE A 216 3.51 -3.10 19.28
N TYR A 217 3.16 -4.25 18.70
CA TYR A 217 2.09 -4.36 17.71
C TYR A 217 0.70 -4.15 18.28
N GLU A 218 0.41 -4.72 19.45
CA GLU A 218 -0.96 -4.71 19.98
C GLU A 218 -1.51 -3.30 20.24
N PRO A 219 -0.77 -2.38 20.89
CA PRO A 219 -1.23 -0.99 21.03
C PRO A 219 -1.38 -0.27 19.69
N HIS A 220 -0.53 -0.58 18.70
CA HIS A 220 -0.63 0.01 17.37
C HIS A 220 -1.85 -0.53 16.62
N ARG A 221 -2.09 -1.83 16.66
CA ARG A 221 -3.29 -2.47 16.09
C ARG A 221 -4.59 -1.86 16.64
N LEU A 222 -4.66 -1.66 17.96
CA LEU A 222 -5.83 -1.04 18.59
C LEU A 222 -6.01 0.42 18.18
N HIS A 223 -4.92 1.16 17.98
CA HIS A 223 -4.97 2.52 17.44
C HIS A 223 -5.54 2.52 16.02
N VAL A 224 -5.01 1.69 15.12
CA VAL A 224 -5.46 1.54 13.73
C VAL A 224 -6.94 1.11 13.68
N GLU A 225 -7.33 0.11 14.50
CA GLU A 225 -8.72 -0.33 14.63
C GLU A 225 -9.67 0.83 14.97
N LYS A 226 -9.28 1.65 15.95
CA LYS A 226 -10.05 2.81 16.37
C LYS A 226 -10.15 3.88 15.29
N CYS A 227 -9.02 4.25 14.67
CA CYS A 227 -8.94 5.34 13.68
C CYS A 227 -9.74 5.04 12.42
N TYR A 228 -9.65 3.82 11.92
CA TYR A 228 -10.34 3.43 10.69
C TYR A 228 -11.65 2.69 10.93
N GLY A 229 -12.05 2.48 12.19
CA GLY A 229 -13.29 1.79 12.54
C GLY A 229 -13.34 0.34 12.07
N LEU A 230 -12.19 -0.35 12.10
CA LEU A 230 -12.07 -1.71 11.59
C LEU A 230 -13.01 -2.66 12.31
N LYS A 231 -13.62 -3.58 11.55
CA LYS A 231 -14.44 -4.67 12.06
C LYS A 231 -13.75 -5.99 11.80
N THR A 232 -13.85 -6.92 12.73
CA THR A 232 -13.35 -8.27 12.50
C THR A 232 -14.03 -8.87 11.27
N TRP A 233 -13.33 -9.77 10.57
CA TRP A 233 -13.80 -10.41 9.35
C TRP A 233 -15.21 -10.94 9.47
N GLU A 234 -15.54 -11.55 10.61
CA GLU A 234 -16.85 -12.13 10.90
C GLU A 234 -17.96 -11.07 11.09
N LYS A 235 -17.58 -9.85 11.50
CA LYS A 235 -18.50 -8.73 11.75
C LYS A 235 -18.57 -7.72 10.62
N ARG A 236 -17.78 -7.91 9.56
CA ARG A 236 -17.80 -7.02 8.40
C ARG A 236 -19.11 -7.17 7.62
N THR A 237 -19.74 -6.05 7.34
CA THR A 237 -20.96 -6.01 6.51
C THR A 237 -20.68 -5.88 5.02
N ASP A 238 -19.44 -5.56 4.65
CA ASP A 238 -18.98 -5.47 3.27
C ASP A 238 -18.39 -6.79 2.74
N VAL A 239 -18.31 -7.82 3.57
CA VAL A 239 -17.96 -9.20 3.17
C VAL A 239 -19.24 -10.01 3.01
N PRO A 240 -19.59 -10.47 1.80
CA PRO A 240 -20.76 -11.32 1.61
C PRO A 240 -20.55 -12.72 2.21
N ASP A 241 -21.65 -13.39 2.54
CA ASP A 241 -21.57 -14.69 3.23
C ASP A 241 -20.83 -15.74 2.43
N TRP A 242 -21.04 -15.80 1.13
CA TRP A 242 -20.33 -16.72 0.25
C TRP A 242 -18.80 -16.53 0.28
N ALA A 243 -18.32 -15.29 0.44
CA ALA A 243 -16.87 -15.01 0.49
C ALA A 243 -16.20 -15.57 1.75
N ARG A 244 -16.99 -15.84 2.80
CA ARG A 244 -16.51 -16.49 4.04
C ARG A 244 -16.26 -17.99 3.85
N GLU A 245 -16.77 -18.58 2.78
CA GLU A 245 -16.59 -20.00 2.45
C GLU A 245 -15.42 -20.27 1.52
N ILE A 246 -14.79 -19.22 0.96
CA ILE A 246 -13.69 -19.37 0.01
C ILE A 246 -12.45 -19.96 0.71
N SER A 247 -11.96 -21.06 0.15
CA SER A 247 -10.73 -21.73 0.58
C SER A 247 -9.63 -21.77 -0.48
N LEU A 248 -9.96 -21.39 -1.73
CA LEU A 248 -9.00 -21.31 -2.83
C LEU A 248 -9.26 -20.07 -3.67
N VAL A 249 -8.20 -19.29 -3.92
CA VAL A 249 -8.18 -18.31 -5.01
C VAL A 249 -7.46 -18.93 -6.19
N ALA A 250 -8.15 -19.09 -7.31
CA ALA A 250 -7.58 -19.53 -8.57
C ALA A 250 -7.30 -18.31 -9.45
N ALA A 251 -6.06 -17.83 -9.48
CA ALA A 251 -5.63 -16.76 -10.36
C ALA A 251 -5.33 -17.33 -11.74
N ILE A 252 -6.29 -17.23 -12.66
CA ILE A 252 -6.19 -17.77 -14.02
C ILE A 252 -5.88 -16.62 -14.98
N HIS A 253 -4.61 -16.52 -15.40
CA HIS A 253 -4.18 -15.49 -16.33
C HIS A 253 -4.79 -15.69 -17.70
N CYS A 254 -5.49 -14.68 -18.21
CA CYS A 254 -6.09 -14.69 -19.53
C CYS A 254 -5.10 -14.17 -20.58
N GLN A 255 -5.01 -12.87 -20.79
CA GLN A 255 -4.08 -12.31 -21.76
C GLN A 255 -2.97 -11.52 -21.08
N HIS A 256 -1.75 -11.71 -21.57
CA HIS A 256 -0.57 -10.97 -21.16
C HIS A 256 -0.53 -9.57 -21.79
N TRP A 257 0.19 -8.64 -21.17
CA TRP A 257 0.37 -7.29 -21.72
C TRP A 257 1.06 -7.27 -23.11
N THR A 258 1.84 -8.31 -23.46
CA THR A 258 2.41 -8.47 -24.81
C THR A 258 1.37 -8.89 -25.86
N GLY A 259 0.17 -9.28 -25.41
CA GLY A 259 -0.88 -9.83 -26.27
C GLY A 259 -0.84 -11.35 -26.41
N TYR A 260 0.04 -12.06 -25.69
CA TYR A 260 0.00 -13.51 -25.62
C TYR A 260 -1.23 -13.95 -24.80
N VAL A 261 -2.00 -14.91 -25.30
CA VAL A 261 -3.14 -15.48 -24.60
C VAL A 261 -2.69 -16.75 -23.90
N PHE A 262 -2.69 -16.72 -22.56
CA PHE A 262 -2.44 -17.91 -21.76
C PHE A 262 -3.67 -18.80 -21.71
N ASN A 263 -4.81 -18.21 -21.39
CA ASN A 263 -6.09 -18.91 -21.32
C ASN A 263 -7.16 -18.02 -21.95
N ASP A 264 -7.83 -18.50 -22.99
CA ASP A 264 -9.08 -17.93 -23.44
C ASP A 264 -10.23 -18.31 -22.50
N TYR A 265 -11.43 -17.80 -22.72
CA TYR A 265 -12.55 -18.03 -21.78
C TYR A 265 -13.00 -19.48 -21.73
N GLU A 266 -12.86 -20.24 -22.82
CA GLU A 266 -13.13 -21.67 -22.83
C GLU A 266 -12.11 -22.44 -22.00
N MET A 267 -10.81 -22.13 -22.16
CA MET A 267 -9.73 -22.72 -21.37
C MET A 267 -9.86 -22.38 -19.89
N VAL A 268 -10.26 -21.15 -19.54
CA VAL A 268 -10.56 -20.79 -18.15
C VAL A 268 -11.63 -21.70 -17.56
N LEU A 269 -12.74 -21.90 -18.28
CA LEU A 269 -13.83 -22.76 -17.82
C LEU A 269 -13.39 -24.23 -17.68
N GLU A 270 -12.58 -24.73 -18.61
CA GLU A 270 -12.03 -26.09 -18.52
C GLU A 270 -11.08 -26.24 -17.30
N ASN A 271 -10.25 -25.24 -17.02
CA ASN A 271 -9.42 -25.24 -15.81
C ASN A 271 -10.27 -25.23 -14.53
N LEU A 272 -11.37 -24.45 -14.50
CA LEU A 272 -12.28 -24.45 -13.36
C LEU A 272 -12.96 -25.82 -13.16
N LYS A 273 -13.36 -26.49 -14.25
CA LYS A 273 -13.90 -27.86 -14.17
C LYS A 273 -12.90 -28.84 -13.56
N LYS A 274 -11.61 -28.76 -13.96
CA LYS A 274 -10.54 -29.58 -13.38
C LYS A 274 -10.35 -29.27 -11.89
N ILE A 275 -10.29 -27.99 -11.49
CA ILE A 275 -10.18 -27.57 -10.09
C ILE A 275 -11.36 -28.11 -9.26
N CYS A 276 -12.57 -28.05 -9.80
CA CYS A 276 -13.79 -28.52 -9.13
C CYS A 276 -13.85 -30.04 -8.94
N THR A 277 -12.96 -30.82 -9.57
CA THR A 277 -12.79 -32.24 -9.23
C THR A 277 -12.07 -32.46 -7.88
N HIS A 278 -11.41 -31.43 -7.36
CA HIS A 278 -10.61 -31.47 -6.11
C HIS A 278 -11.19 -30.59 -5.00
N ILE A 279 -11.84 -29.47 -5.36
CA ILE A 279 -12.38 -28.47 -4.42
C ILE A 279 -13.86 -28.22 -4.79
N GLU A 280 -14.71 -28.13 -3.78
CA GLU A 280 -16.11 -27.72 -4.01
C GLU A 280 -16.18 -26.33 -4.66
N GLY A 281 -16.93 -26.18 -5.76
CA GLY A 281 -16.97 -24.93 -6.53
C GLY A 281 -17.28 -23.68 -5.69
N ARG A 282 -18.23 -23.78 -4.73
CA ARG A 282 -18.58 -22.68 -3.81
C ARG A 282 -17.40 -22.18 -2.94
N ARG A 283 -16.31 -22.94 -2.88
CA ARG A 283 -15.09 -22.60 -2.15
C ARG A 283 -14.00 -21.99 -3.04
N VAL A 284 -14.28 -21.81 -4.34
CA VAL A 284 -13.33 -21.32 -5.33
C VAL A 284 -13.69 -19.90 -5.75
N LEU A 285 -12.73 -18.98 -5.68
CA LEU A 285 -12.78 -17.65 -6.27
C LEU A 285 -11.84 -17.61 -7.48
N ALA A 286 -12.40 -17.51 -8.67
CA ALA A 286 -11.64 -17.39 -9.92
C ALA A 286 -11.26 -15.93 -10.16
N TYR A 287 -10.01 -15.59 -9.93
CA TYR A 287 -9.44 -14.27 -10.23
C TYR A 287 -8.89 -14.28 -11.66
N LEU A 288 -9.31 -13.29 -12.47
CA LEU A 288 -9.07 -13.26 -13.91
C LEU A 288 -8.25 -12.03 -14.34
N PRO A 289 -6.90 -12.04 -14.18
CA PRO A 289 -6.05 -10.99 -14.73
C PRO A 289 -6.04 -11.04 -16.26
N GLY A 290 -6.13 -9.88 -16.91
CA GLY A 290 -6.09 -9.76 -18.39
C GLY A 290 -7.31 -10.32 -19.11
N TRP A 291 -8.46 -10.43 -18.43
CA TRP A 291 -9.71 -10.88 -19.03
C TRP A 291 -10.24 -9.93 -20.11
N GLU A 292 -9.92 -8.64 -20.00
CA GLU A 292 -10.29 -7.58 -20.95
C GLU A 292 -9.38 -7.52 -22.18
N GLY A 293 -8.30 -8.31 -22.21
CA GLY A 293 -7.28 -8.27 -23.23
C GLY A 293 -5.91 -7.87 -22.65
N ARG A 294 -5.10 -7.16 -23.43
CA ARG A 294 -3.82 -6.64 -22.94
C ARG A 294 -4.07 -5.67 -21.79
N TYR A 295 -3.87 -6.13 -20.56
CA TYR A 295 -4.01 -5.27 -19.40
C TYR A 295 -3.03 -4.11 -19.44
N TYR A 296 -3.28 -3.06 -18.69
CA TYR A 296 -2.73 -1.72 -18.83
C TYR A 296 -3.08 -1.00 -20.14
N TRP A 297 -3.04 -1.69 -21.29
CA TRP A 297 -3.46 -1.12 -22.57
C TRP A 297 -4.97 -0.89 -22.64
N LYS A 298 -5.74 -1.80 -22.05
CA LYS A 298 -7.21 -1.77 -22.05
C LYS A 298 -7.81 -1.08 -20.82
N TYR A 299 -7.01 -0.79 -19.80
CA TYR A 299 -7.51 -0.15 -18.59
C TYR A 299 -8.19 1.17 -18.89
N GLY A 300 -9.38 1.36 -18.30
CA GLY A 300 -10.24 2.52 -18.51
C GLY A 300 -11.27 2.36 -19.61
N ASN A 301 -11.23 1.22 -20.36
CA ASN A 301 -12.23 0.84 -21.35
C ASN A 301 -12.37 -0.68 -21.40
N TYR A 302 -13.05 -1.23 -20.40
CA TYR A 302 -13.17 -2.66 -20.17
C TYR A 302 -14.25 -3.29 -21.03
N SER A 303 -13.90 -4.36 -21.72
CA SER A 303 -14.80 -5.25 -22.45
C SER A 303 -14.15 -6.60 -22.69
N PRO A 304 -14.90 -7.70 -22.76
CA PRO A 304 -14.33 -9.00 -23.13
C PRO A 304 -13.62 -8.92 -24.47
N ASP A 305 -12.40 -9.48 -24.52
CA ASP A 305 -11.53 -9.43 -25.71
C ASP A 305 -11.96 -10.46 -26.76
N GLU A 306 -12.04 -10.04 -28.03
CA GLU A 306 -12.47 -10.90 -29.15
C GLU A 306 -11.52 -12.08 -29.38
N ARG A 307 -10.23 -11.94 -29.10
CA ARG A 307 -9.23 -13.02 -29.24
C ARG A 307 -9.41 -14.14 -28.23
N MET A 308 -10.14 -13.87 -27.14
CA MET A 308 -10.42 -14.85 -26.09
C MET A 308 -11.85 -15.39 -26.14
N GLY A 309 -12.65 -15.04 -27.17
CA GLY A 309 -14.01 -15.49 -27.35
C GLY A 309 -15.06 -14.39 -27.25
N GLY A 310 -14.65 -13.14 -27.07
CA GLY A 310 -15.52 -11.96 -27.07
C GLY A 310 -16.59 -12.00 -25.99
N LYS A 311 -17.62 -11.19 -26.19
CA LYS A 311 -18.73 -11.04 -25.23
C LYS A 311 -19.46 -12.35 -24.93
N GLU A 312 -19.66 -13.16 -25.97
CA GLU A 312 -20.39 -14.44 -25.86
C GLU A 312 -19.55 -15.48 -25.10
N GLY A 313 -18.23 -15.56 -25.38
CA GLY A 313 -17.32 -16.44 -24.66
C GLY A 313 -17.23 -16.10 -23.17
N PHE A 314 -17.14 -14.81 -22.84
CA PHE A 314 -17.08 -14.36 -21.43
C PHE A 314 -18.42 -14.64 -20.70
N ARG A 315 -19.55 -14.47 -21.39
CA ARG A 315 -20.88 -14.84 -20.86
C ARG A 315 -20.95 -16.32 -20.52
N LYS A 316 -20.54 -17.18 -21.46
CA LYS A 316 -20.49 -18.65 -21.24
C LYS A 316 -19.56 -19.02 -20.08
N LEU A 317 -18.42 -18.35 -19.95
CA LEU A 317 -17.53 -18.54 -18.81
C LEU A 317 -18.25 -18.22 -17.48
N CYS A 318 -18.86 -17.04 -17.36
CA CYS A 318 -19.56 -16.64 -16.14
C CYS A 318 -20.75 -17.55 -15.80
N GLU A 319 -21.52 -17.98 -16.80
CA GLU A 319 -22.62 -18.94 -16.61
C GLU A 319 -22.10 -20.32 -16.21
N GLY A 320 -21.09 -20.85 -16.91
CA GLY A 320 -20.49 -22.14 -16.58
C GLY A 320 -19.79 -22.16 -15.22
N ALA A 321 -19.13 -21.06 -14.81
CA ALA A 321 -18.58 -20.93 -13.48
C ALA A 321 -19.68 -20.96 -12.39
N ARG A 322 -20.79 -20.26 -12.63
CA ARG A 322 -21.96 -20.28 -11.74
C ARG A 322 -22.56 -21.68 -11.62
N ASP A 323 -22.68 -22.43 -12.72
CA ASP A 323 -23.18 -23.80 -12.72
C ASP A 323 -22.26 -24.75 -11.90
N LEU A 324 -20.96 -24.45 -11.85
CA LEU A 324 -20.01 -25.14 -10.99
C LEU A 324 -20.04 -24.65 -9.52
N GLY A 325 -20.76 -23.57 -9.24
CA GLY A 325 -20.76 -22.88 -7.94
C GLY A 325 -19.53 -21.98 -7.71
N VAL A 326 -18.71 -21.74 -8.74
CA VAL A 326 -17.49 -20.92 -8.65
C VAL A 326 -17.82 -19.45 -8.76
N HIS A 327 -17.20 -18.63 -7.91
CA HIS A 327 -17.31 -17.18 -7.93
C HIS A 327 -16.26 -16.55 -8.85
N VAL A 328 -16.66 -15.56 -9.64
CA VAL A 328 -15.80 -14.93 -10.66
C VAL A 328 -15.41 -13.51 -10.24
N MET A 329 -14.12 -13.19 -10.34
CA MET A 329 -13.51 -11.91 -9.97
C MET A 329 -12.64 -11.36 -11.11
N PRO A 330 -13.19 -10.55 -12.02
CA PRO A 330 -12.41 -9.83 -13.03
C PRO A 330 -11.52 -8.75 -12.42
N MET A 331 -10.40 -8.44 -13.09
CA MET A 331 -9.44 -7.40 -12.71
C MET A 331 -9.78 -6.06 -13.36
N PHE A 332 -9.66 -4.96 -12.59
CA PHE A 332 -9.83 -3.58 -13.02
C PHE A 332 -8.70 -2.71 -12.47
N GLY A 333 -8.09 -1.84 -13.27
CA GLY A 333 -7.15 -0.84 -12.76
C GLY A 333 -7.88 0.28 -12.02
N ILE A 334 -7.51 0.55 -10.78
CA ILE A 334 -8.15 1.63 -10.01
C ILE A 334 -7.57 3.01 -10.36
N ASN A 335 -6.30 3.07 -10.69
CA ASN A 335 -5.56 4.32 -10.86
C ASN A 335 -4.63 4.35 -12.08
N VAL A 336 -4.70 3.36 -12.96
CA VAL A 336 -3.95 3.33 -14.23
C VAL A 336 -4.91 3.13 -15.38
N VAL A 337 -4.72 3.88 -16.47
CA VAL A 337 -5.56 3.80 -17.67
C VAL A 337 -4.74 3.99 -18.94
N GLY A 338 -5.22 3.47 -20.05
CA GLY A 338 -4.71 3.83 -21.37
C GLY A 338 -5.14 5.25 -21.75
N ASN A 339 -4.22 6.06 -22.25
CA ASN A 339 -4.50 7.45 -22.65
C ASN A 339 -4.90 7.60 -24.14
N HIS A 340 -5.00 6.49 -24.86
CA HIS A 340 -5.32 6.44 -26.29
C HIS A 340 -6.83 6.35 -26.57
N PHE A 341 -7.67 6.31 -25.53
CA PHE A 341 -9.12 6.21 -25.69
C PHE A 341 -9.74 7.54 -26.09
N GLU A 342 -10.78 7.49 -26.90
CA GLU A 342 -11.57 8.65 -27.29
C GLU A 342 -12.08 9.42 -26.06
N GLY A 343 -11.97 10.76 -26.12
CA GLY A 343 -12.38 11.64 -25.06
C GLY A 343 -11.48 11.66 -23.84
N TYR A 344 -10.28 11.06 -23.89
CA TYR A 344 -9.33 11.06 -22.76
C TYR A 344 -9.03 12.47 -22.23
N GLU A 345 -8.88 13.44 -23.10
CA GLU A 345 -8.66 14.86 -22.75
C GLU A 345 -9.75 15.43 -21.82
N GLU A 346 -10.98 14.93 -21.96
CA GLU A 346 -12.12 15.41 -21.20
C GLU A 346 -12.26 14.75 -19.82
N TRP A 347 -11.95 13.46 -19.71
CA TRP A 347 -12.15 12.70 -18.48
C TRP A 347 -10.86 12.24 -17.83
N GLY A 348 -9.83 11.96 -18.60
CA GLY A 348 -8.53 11.45 -18.12
C GLY A 348 -7.64 12.57 -17.61
N VAL A 349 -7.29 13.52 -18.48
CA VAL A 349 -6.35 14.62 -18.14
C VAL A 349 -6.74 15.37 -16.85
N PRO A 350 -8.01 15.74 -16.60
CA PRO A 350 -8.41 16.37 -15.33
C PRO A 350 -8.34 15.44 -14.12
N SER A 351 -8.15 14.15 -14.34
CA SER A 351 -8.11 13.13 -13.30
C SER A 351 -6.70 12.59 -13.05
N GLU A 352 -5.70 13.02 -13.82
CA GLU A 352 -4.32 12.62 -13.63
C GLU A 352 -3.78 13.07 -12.28
N PHE A 353 -3.04 12.18 -11.61
CA PHE A 353 -2.36 12.51 -10.37
C PHE A 353 -1.44 13.72 -10.51
N LYS A 354 -1.43 14.53 -9.49
CA LYS A 354 -0.45 15.61 -9.30
C LYS A 354 0.38 15.33 -8.05
N GLY A 355 1.66 15.68 -8.11
CA GLY A 355 2.47 15.78 -6.91
C GLY A 355 2.00 16.93 -6.03
N PRO A 356 2.40 16.99 -4.75
CA PRO A 356 1.91 18.01 -3.81
C PRO A 356 2.20 19.44 -4.25
N ALA A 357 3.25 19.66 -5.05
CA ALA A 357 3.57 20.96 -5.67
C ALA A 357 2.81 21.22 -6.99
N GLY A 358 1.83 20.41 -7.35
CA GLY A 358 1.07 20.54 -8.60
C GLY A 358 1.79 20.00 -9.84
N SER A 359 2.99 19.45 -9.71
CA SER A 359 3.71 18.82 -10.82
C SER A 359 2.99 17.57 -11.32
N GLN A 360 3.03 17.34 -12.63
CA GLN A 360 2.48 16.13 -13.19
C GLN A 360 3.28 14.91 -12.69
N TYR A 361 2.57 13.87 -12.27
CA TYR A 361 3.19 12.61 -11.93
C TYR A 361 3.48 11.84 -13.22
N GLY A 362 4.75 11.74 -13.57
CA GLY A 362 5.23 11.06 -14.78
C GLY A 362 5.30 9.54 -14.67
N GLY A 363 4.62 8.95 -13.71
CA GLY A 363 4.74 7.53 -13.42
C GLY A 363 3.90 6.68 -14.34
N SER A 364 4.46 6.23 -15.44
CA SER A 364 3.91 5.09 -16.12
C SER A 364 4.99 4.00 -16.26
N VAL A 365 4.53 2.78 -16.35
CA VAL A 365 5.39 1.62 -16.46
C VAL A 365 5.90 1.53 -17.89
N ASP A 366 7.20 1.38 -18.07
CA ASP A 366 7.80 1.09 -19.38
C ASP A 366 7.57 -0.39 -19.71
N TRP A 367 6.42 -0.68 -20.28
CA TRP A 367 6.00 -2.04 -20.61
C TRP A 367 6.56 -2.52 -21.95
N ASP A 368 7.05 -1.63 -22.78
CA ASP A 368 7.56 -1.97 -24.12
C ASP A 368 9.08 -2.19 -24.14
N GLY A 369 9.75 -1.93 -23.03
CA GLY A 369 11.20 -2.06 -22.93
C GLY A 369 11.97 -0.98 -23.68
N SER A 370 11.28 0.00 -24.26
CA SER A 370 11.93 1.11 -24.99
C SER A 370 12.62 2.09 -24.06
N ARG A 371 12.22 2.09 -22.78
CA ARG A 371 12.68 3.01 -21.72
C ARG A 371 12.37 4.48 -21.98
N HIS A 372 11.37 4.73 -22.80
CA HIS A 372 10.85 6.06 -23.08
C HIS A 372 9.61 6.34 -22.22
N TYR A 373 9.81 6.58 -20.94
CA TYR A 373 8.72 6.84 -19.99
C TYR A 373 7.79 7.98 -20.38
N ASP A 374 8.28 8.97 -21.11
CA ASP A 374 7.48 10.11 -21.58
C ASP A 374 6.53 9.74 -22.73
N HIS A 375 6.76 8.65 -23.42
CA HIS A 375 5.96 8.17 -24.55
C HIS A 375 5.00 7.06 -24.20
N ASN A 376 4.90 6.75 -22.93
CA ASN A 376 4.07 5.66 -22.45
C ASN A 376 2.58 5.98 -22.67
N SER A 377 1.83 5.00 -23.16
CA SER A 377 0.40 5.10 -23.44
C SER A 377 -0.47 4.97 -22.18
N ASN A 378 0.14 4.79 -21.02
CA ASN A 378 -0.57 4.71 -19.74
C ASN A 378 -0.38 5.98 -18.93
N ARG A 379 -1.40 6.30 -18.15
CA ARG A 379 -1.40 7.43 -17.20
C ARG A 379 -1.98 7.00 -15.87
N SER A 380 -1.45 7.61 -14.81
CA SER A 380 -1.94 7.40 -13.45
C SER A 380 -3.04 8.41 -13.12
N LEU A 381 -4.21 7.91 -12.75
CA LEU A 381 -5.38 8.72 -12.41
C LEU A 381 -5.74 8.59 -10.93
N ASN A 382 -6.22 9.69 -10.36
CA ASN A 382 -6.68 9.72 -8.98
C ASN A 382 -8.11 9.16 -8.88
N PRO A 383 -8.36 8.04 -8.16
CA PRO A 383 -9.71 7.51 -7.98
C PRO A 383 -10.64 8.44 -7.19
N ALA A 384 -10.12 9.50 -6.57
CA ALA A 384 -10.92 10.57 -5.98
C ALA A 384 -11.39 11.61 -7.00
N ALA A 385 -10.81 11.66 -8.20
CA ALA A 385 -11.23 12.57 -9.25
C ALA A 385 -12.61 12.14 -9.79
N PRO A 386 -13.65 13.01 -9.73
CA PRO A 386 -15.04 12.59 -10.00
C PRO A 386 -15.26 12.02 -11.40
N ARG A 387 -14.55 12.53 -12.41
CA ARG A 387 -14.72 12.06 -13.80
C ARG A 387 -14.22 10.64 -13.98
N TRP A 388 -13.04 10.33 -13.44
CA TRP A 388 -12.50 8.98 -13.47
C TRP A 388 -13.31 8.03 -12.59
N GLN A 389 -13.60 8.43 -11.34
CA GLN A 389 -14.38 7.58 -10.43
C GLN A 389 -15.73 7.19 -11.02
N ASN A 390 -16.46 8.15 -11.64
CA ASN A 390 -17.75 7.89 -12.26
C ASN A 390 -17.61 6.93 -13.46
N ARG A 391 -16.58 7.10 -14.29
CA ARG A 391 -16.31 6.22 -15.41
C ARG A 391 -16.03 4.80 -14.95
N LEU A 392 -15.10 4.61 -14.00
CA LEU A 392 -14.77 3.29 -13.47
C LEU A 392 -16.00 2.63 -12.83
N TYR A 393 -16.72 3.36 -11.99
CA TYR A 393 -17.96 2.89 -11.38
C TYR A 393 -18.97 2.39 -12.43
N SER A 394 -19.23 3.19 -13.46
CA SER A 394 -20.20 2.83 -14.51
C SER A 394 -19.77 1.60 -15.29
N GLN A 395 -18.49 1.44 -15.59
CA GLN A 395 -17.98 0.28 -16.29
C GLN A 395 -18.09 -1.00 -15.44
N VAL A 396 -17.65 -0.95 -14.18
CA VAL A 396 -17.72 -2.12 -13.29
C VAL A 396 -19.18 -2.56 -13.08
N THR A 397 -20.08 -1.61 -12.80
CA THR A 397 -21.50 -1.94 -12.55
C THR A 397 -22.23 -2.39 -13.81
N GLY A 398 -21.94 -1.79 -14.96
CA GLY A 398 -22.49 -2.21 -16.24
C GLY A 398 -22.08 -3.64 -16.61
N LEU A 399 -20.78 -3.94 -16.52
CA LEU A 399 -20.26 -5.29 -16.78
C LEU A 399 -20.78 -6.33 -15.79
N MET A 400 -20.91 -5.97 -14.51
CA MET A 400 -21.53 -6.86 -13.51
C MET A 400 -22.99 -7.17 -13.86
N THR A 401 -23.75 -6.18 -14.32
CA THR A 401 -25.12 -6.37 -14.78
C THR A 401 -25.20 -7.29 -16.00
N ASP A 402 -24.27 -7.12 -16.96
CA ASP A 402 -24.27 -7.87 -18.21
C ASP A 402 -23.82 -9.33 -18.05
N TYR A 403 -22.91 -9.62 -17.13
CA TYR A 403 -22.25 -10.94 -17.02
C TYR A 403 -22.48 -11.63 -15.68
N GLY A 404 -22.89 -10.91 -14.63
CA GLY A 404 -23.26 -11.48 -13.33
C GLY A 404 -22.08 -12.10 -12.57
N PHE A 405 -20.88 -11.49 -12.63
CA PHE A 405 -19.76 -11.88 -11.78
C PHE A 405 -19.95 -11.39 -10.33
N ASP A 406 -19.29 -12.03 -9.37
CA ASP A 406 -19.58 -11.87 -7.93
C ASP A 406 -18.62 -10.93 -7.21
N ALA A 407 -17.44 -10.67 -7.80
CA ALA A 407 -16.39 -9.90 -7.18
C ALA A 407 -15.67 -8.99 -8.19
N ALA A 408 -15.00 -7.95 -7.71
CA ALA A 408 -14.10 -7.15 -8.54
C ALA A 408 -12.77 -6.96 -7.82
N PHE A 409 -11.69 -7.19 -8.54
CA PHE A 409 -10.33 -6.92 -8.10
C PHE A 409 -9.87 -5.57 -8.67
N PHE A 410 -9.29 -4.73 -7.81
CA PHE A 410 -8.75 -3.43 -8.16
C PHE A 410 -7.22 -3.45 -8.12
N ASP A 411 -6.64 -3.51 -9.31
CA ASP A 411 -5.20 -3.51 -9.52
C ASP A 411 -4.57 -2.20 -9.07
N ILE A 412 -3.36 -2.27 -8.48
CA ILE A 412 -2.57 -1.13 -8.00
C ILE A 412 -3.30 -0.31 -6.91
N SER A 413 -4.15 -0.93 -6.10
CA SER A 413 -4.98 -0.21 -5.12
C SER A 413 -4.18 0.37 -3.94
N ALA A 414 -2.97 -0.11 -3.69
CA ALA A 414 -2.11 0.40 -2.63
C ALA A 414 -1.18 1.55 -3.03
N VAL A 415 -1.28 2.03 -4.27
CA VAL A 415 -0.58 3.27 -4.68
C VAL A 415 -1.05 4.44 -3.83
N TRP A 416 -0.11 5.25 -3.41
CA TRP A 416 -0.36 6.50 -2.71
C TRP A 416 0.27 7.69 -3.44
N MET A 417 -0.48 8.77 -3.53
CA MET A 417 -0.04 10.05 -4.04
C MET A 417 -0.69 11.18 -3.24
N ASN A 418 0.11 12.13 -2.80
CA ASN A 418 -0.35 13.30 -2.07
C ASN A 418 -0.79 14.39 -3.05
N ASP A 419 -1.98 14.20 -3.64
CA ASP A 419 -2.53 15.05 -4.70
C ASP A 419 -3.23 16.28 -4.13
N PRO A 420 -2.88 17.51 -4.58
CA PRO A 420 -3.48 18.73 -4.07
C PRO A 420 -4.94 18.95 -4.50
N ASN A 421 -5.42 18.25 -5.53
CA ASN A 421 -6.78 18.40 -6.02
C ASN A 421 -7.77 17.47 -5.33
N HIS A 422 -7.30 16.25 -4.96
CA HIS A 422 -8.18 15.22 -4.45
C HIS A 422 -7.45 14.32 -3.44
N TYR A 423 -7.98 14.21 -2.24
CA TYR A 423 -7.44 13.29 -1.25
C TYR A 423 -7.78 11.85 -1.62
N LEU A 424 -6.77 11.10 -2.02
CA LEU A 424 -6.88 9.77 -2.62
C LEU A 424 -7.66 8.78 -1.78
N TYR A 425 -7.37 8.68 -0.48
CA TYR A 425 -7.98 7.68 0.40
C TYR A 425 -9.50 7.82 0.50
N ASP A 426 -10.02 9.05 0.56
CA ASP A 426 -11.47 9.28 0.55
C ASP A 426 -12.11 8.84 -0.78
N GLY A 427 -11.41 9.05 -1.88
CA GLY A 427 -11.87 8.59 -3.20
C GLY A 427 -11.98 7.07 -3.28
N VAL A 428 -10.99 6.36 -2.78
CA VAL A 428 -11.03 4.88 -2.71
C VAL A 428 -12.21 4.44 -1.84
N LYS A 429 -12.36 4.96 -0.62
CA LYS A 429 -13.49 4.65 0.26
C LYS A 429 -14.84 4.92 -0.40
N GLN A 430 -14.96 6.06 -1.08
CA GLN A 430 -16.19 6.45 -1.75
C GLN A 430 -16.53 5.48 -2.90
N LEU A 431 -15.55 5.12 -3.73
CA LEU A 431 -15.74 4.15 -4.80
C LEU A 431 -16.22 2.80 -4.27
N MET A 432 -15.51 2.26 -3.26
CA MET A 432 -15.87 0.98 -2.64
C MET A 432 -17.28 1.03 -2.04
N SER A 433 -17.62 2.11 -1.32
CA SER A 433 -18.97 2.31 -0.76
C SER A 433 -20.05 2.39 -1.84
N ARG A 434 -19.79 3.05 -2.97
CA ARG A 434 -20.74 3.13 -4.11
C ARG A 434 -21.00 1.76 -4.73
N LEU A 435 -19.92 0.97 -4.93
CA LEU A 435 -20.02 -0.39 -5.46
C LEU A 435 -20.81 -1.30 -4.53
N LYS A 436 -20.56 -1.24 -3.23
CA LYS A 436 -21.32 -2.00 -2.22
C LYS A 436 -22.78 -1.58 -2.13
N LYS A 437 -23.10 -0.31 -2.35
CA LYS A 437 -24.50 0.16 -2.44
C LYS A 437 -25.20 -0.35 -3.71
N PHE A 438 -24.48 -0.49 -4.81
CA PHE A 438 -25.02 -1.07 -6.03
C PHE A 438 -25.29 -2.56 -5.86
N ASN A 439 -24.34 -3.32 -5.35
CA ASN A 439 -24.51 -4.73 -5.05
C ASN A 439 -23.91 -5.09 -3.68
N PRO A 440 -24.73 -5.26 -2.62
CA PRO A 440 -24.26 -5.66 -1.30
C PRO A 440 -23.56 -7.02 -1.27
N ASP A 441 -23.87 -7.93 -2.20
CA ASP A 441 -23.26 -9.26 -2.28
C ASP A 441 -21.95 -9.31 -3.10
N MET A 442 -21.50 -8.17 -3.62
CA MET A 442 -20.22 -8.07 -4.31
C MET A 442 -19.04 -8.11 -3.32
N LEU A 443 -18.04 -8.96 -3.58
CA LEU A 443 -16.76 -8.90 -2.88
C LEU A 443 -15.83 -7.92 -3.59
N LEU A 444 -15.15 -7.07 -2.80
CA LEU A 444 -14.14 -6.14 -3.29
C LEU A 444 -12.75 -6.62 -2.88
N ALA A 445 -11.84 -6.63 -3.83
CA ALA A 445 -10.45 -7.02 -3.63
C ALA A 445 -9.50 -5.97 -4.21
N GLY A 446 -8.24 -5.95 -3.75
CA GLY A 446 -7.25 -5.01 -4.26
C GLY A 446 -5.83 -5.56 -4.18
N GLU A 447 -4.91 -4.91 -4.92
CA GLU A 447 -3.50 -5.25 -4.93
C GLU A 447 -2.71 -4.42 -3.92
N GLY A 448 -1.82 -5.09 -3.17
CA GLY A 448 -1.01 -4.47 -2.14
C GLY A 448 -1.83 -4.03 -0.92
N TRP A 449 -1.20 -3.45 0.09
CA TRP A 449 -1.94 -2.99 1.25
C TRP A 449 -1.24 -1.86 2.02
N TYR A 450 -2.04 -1.01 2.63
CA TYR A 450 -1.70 -0.21 3.80
C TYR A 450 -2.91 -0.20 4.74
N ASP A 451 -2.69 0.13 6.01
CA ASP A 451 -3.66 -0.04 7.10
C ASP A 451 -5.05 0.56 6.82
N GLY A 452 -5.10 1.75 6.20
CA GLY A 452 -6.37 2.38 5.85
C GLY A 452 -7.22 1.57 4.85
N LEU A 453 -6.60 0.82 3.93
CA LEU A 453 -7.33 -0.01 2.95
C LEU A 453 -8.14 -1.12 3.63
N ALA A 454 -7.69 -1.61 4.79
CA ALA A 454 -8.41 -2.63 5.55
C ALA A 454 -9.85 -2.20 5.92
N ALA A 455 -10.12 -0.89 5.96
CA ALA A 455 -11.46 -0.38 6.25
C ALA A 455 -12.46 -0.54 5.09
N CYS A 456 -12.00 -0.66 3.84
CA CYS A 456 -12.87 -0.63 2.67
C CYS A 456 -12.58 -1.72 1.63
N ILE A 457 -11.44 -2.41 1.71
CA ILE A 457 -11.08 -3.53 0.84
C ILE A 457 -10.82 -4.76 1.71
N PRO A 458 -11.76 -5.70 1.76
CA PRO A 458 -11.66 -6.86 2.66
C PRO A 458 -10.72 -7.96 2.19
N LEU A 459 -10.46 -8.07 0.87
CA LEU A 459 -9.57 -9.08 0.31
C LEU A 459 -8.39 -8.41 -0.39
N LEU A 460 -7.16 -8.74 -0.02
CA LEU A 460 -5.95 -8.07 -0.50
C LEU A 460 -4.98 -9.08 -1.12
N GLN A 461 -4.52 -8.79 -2.32
CA GLN A 461 -3.43 -9.54 -2.93
C GLN A 461 -2.11 -9.04 -2.38
N CYS A 462 -1.34 -9.93 -1.78
CA CYS A 462 -0.13 -9.61 -1.03
C CYS A 462 1.02 -10.56 -1.40
N GLY A 463 2.23 -10.08 -1.22
CA GLY A 463 3.43 -10.80 -1.56
C GLY A 463 3.87 -10.54 -3.01
N HIS A 464 5.10 -10.15 -3.18
CA HIS A 464 5.70 -9.78 -4.45
C HIS A 464 6.76 -10.80 -4.86
N THR A 465 6.97 -10.94 -6.15
CA THR A 465 8.04 -11.60 -6.90
C THR A 465 8.56 -12.95 -6.42
N ASP A 466 8.77 -13.18 -5.16
CA ASP A 466 9.24 -14.47 -4.62
C ASP A 466 8.11 -15.30 -3.99
N GLY A 467 6.87 -14.81 -4.07
CA GLY A 467 5.68 -15.52 -3.61
C GLY A 467 5.64 -15.73 -2.10
N VAL A 468 6.42 -14.97 -1.35
CA VAL A 468 6.48 -15.08 0.10
C VAL A 468 5.69 -13.94 0.72
N LEU A 469 4.63 -14.28 1.44
CA LEU A 469 3.80 -13.35 2.20
C LEU A 469 4.38 -13.20 3.60
N HIS A 470 5.46 -12.48 3.70
CA HIS A 470 6.27 -12.42 4.90
C HIS A 470 5.63 -11.71 6.08
N TRP A 471 4.80 -10.69 5.83
CA TRP A 471 4.07 -10.04 6.92
C TRP A 471 3.04 -10.96 7.60
N HIS A 472 2.95 -12.20 7.12
CA HIS A 472 2.25 -13.31 7.72
C HIS A 472 3.17 -14.35 8.38
N ASP A 473 4.47 -14.08 8.49
CA ASP A 473 5.37 -14.94 9.26
C ASP A 473 4.91 -14.99 10.73
N GLU A 474 5.01 -16.16 11.35
CA GLU A 474 4.63 -16.35 12.77
C GLU A 474 5.44 -15.48 13.73
N ALA A 475 6.64 -15.05 13.33
CA ALA A 475 7.48 -14.13 14.10
C ALA A 475 6.81 -12.75 14.27
N PHE A 476 5.94 -12.37 13.32
CA PHE A 476 5.16 -11.15 13.41
C PHE A 476 3.69 -11.52 13.62
N PRO A 477 3.08 -11.12 14.76
CA PRO A 477 1.65 -11.29 14.95
C PRO A 477 0.91 -10.72 13.74
N PRO A 478 0.04 -11.48 13.10
CA PRO A 478 -0.67 -11.03 11.91
C PRO A 478 -1.63 -9.90 12.27
N MET A 479 -1.14 -8.69 12.22
CA MET A 479 -1.85 -7.50 12.67
C MET A 479 -3.23 -7.37 12.03
N PHE A 480 -3.35 -7.79 10.76
CA PHE A 480 -4.59 -7.61 10.00
C PHE A 480 -5.42 -8.88 9.80
N ASP A 481 -4.94 -10.06 10.16
CA ASP A 481 -5.67 -11.34 9.98
C ASP A 481 -7.07 -11.33 10.62
N SER A 482 -7.26 -10.52 11.65
CA SER A 482 -8.57 -10.36 12.27
C SER A 482 -9.57 -9.56 11.43
N TYR A 483 -9.08 -8.71 10.50
CA TYR A 483 -9.91 -7.74 9.79
C TYR A 483 -10.08 -8.03 8.31
N VAL A 484 -9.05 -8.57 7.65
CA VAL A 484 -9.00 -8.83 6.21
C VAL A 484 -8.53 -10.25 5.92
N ARG A 485 -8.61 -10.65 4.64
CA ARG A 485 -7.94 -11.83 4.13
C ARG A 485 -6.94 -11.43 3.06
N GLY A 486 -5.81 -12.14 3.04
CA GLY A 486 -4.83 -12.04 1.98
C GLY A 486 -4.87 -13.25 1.06
N PHE A 487 -4.42 -13.08 -0.17
CA PHE A 487 -4.12 -14.16 -1.09
C PHE A 487 -2.83 -13.86 -1.85
N GLY A 488 -2.19 -14.90 -2.39
CA GLY A 488 -0.86 -14.78 -2.96
C GLY A 488 -0.82 -14.01 -4.27
N HIS A 489 0.25 -13.24 -4.44
CA HIS A 489 0.62 -12.63 -5.71
C HIS A 489 1.87 -13.34 -6.21
N LEU A 490 1.68 -14.35 -7.03
CA LEU A 490 2.77 -15.18 -7.55
C LEU A 490 3.17 -14.66 -8.92
N CYS A 491 4.14 -13.78 -8.96
CA CYS A 491 4.68 -13.20 -10.19
C CYS A 491 6.10 -13.73 -10.42
N LEU A 492 6.24 -14.68 -11.30
CA LEU A 492 7.53 -15.15 -11.77
C LEU A 492 7.57 -15.05 -13.30
N GLY A 493 8.45 -14.22 -13.81
CA GLY A 493 8.70 -14.16 -15.24
C GLY A 493 9.30 -15.46 -15.76
N ASP A 494 8.92 -15.87 -16.96
CA ASP A 494 9.56 -16.95 -17.71
C ASP A 494 10.33 -16.38 -18.89
N VAL A 495 11.61 -16.13 -18.67
CA VAL A 495 12.52 -15.56 -19.67
C VAL A 495 12.61 -16.45 -20.93
N SER A 496 12.45 -17.78 -20.79
CA SER A 496 12.49 -18.72 -21.92
C SER A 496 11.33 -18.54 -22.89
N ARG A 497 10.22 -17.92 -22.42
CA ARG A 497 9.02 -17.62 -23.21
C ARG A 497 8.91 -16.14 -23.58
N GLY A 498 9.95 -15.35 -23.35
CA GLY A 498 9.96 -13.91 -23.59
C GLY A 498 9.17 -13.10 -22.57
N SER A 499 8.84 -13.69 -21.43
CA SER A 499 8.19 -13.01 -20.32
C SER A 499 9.14 -12.06 -19.62
N THR A 500 8.67 -10.88 -19.24
CA THR A 500 9.43 -9.86 -18.52
C THR A 500 9.27 -9.96 -17.00
N GLY A 501 8.42 -10.85 -16.52
CA GLY A 501 8.27 -11.13 -15.12
C GLY A 501 7.28 -10.27 -14.36
N VAL A 502 6.49 -9.49 -15.06
CA VAL A 502 5.42 -8.74 -14.41
C VAL A 502 4.13 -9.52 -14.51
N HIS A 503 3.56 -9.89 -13.37
CA HIS A 503 2.31 -10.63 -13.24
C HIS A 503 2.27 -11.99 -13.96
N GLU A 504 3.45 -12.57 -14.24
CA GLU A 504 3.57 -13.86 -14.89
C GLU A 504 4.18 -14.88 -13.95
N LEU A 505 3.61 -16.05 -13.99
CA LEU A 505 4.28 -17.24 -13.47
C LEU A 505 5.05 -17.87 -14.62
N GLY A 506 6.35 -17.95 -14.46
CA GLY A 506 7.10 -18.94 -15.21
C GLY A 506 6.68 -20.35 -14.79
N PHE A 507 7.11 -21.34 -15.56
CA PHE A 507 6.94 -22.78 -15.21
C PHE A 507 7.78 -23.20 -13.99
N ASN A 508 8.16 -22.27 -13.13
CA ASN A 508 8.84 -22.57 -11.90
C ASN A 508 7.84 -23.13 -10.87
N PRO A 509 8.33 -23.92 -9.90
CA PRO A 509 7.47 -24.55 -8.94
C PRO A 509 6.52 -23.53 -8.31
N ILE A 510 5.25 -23.86 -8.33
CA ILE A 510 4.19 -23.08 -7.71
C ILE A 510 4.53 -22.95 -6.23
N LYS A 511 4.75 -21.74 -5.76
CA LYS A 511 5.04 -21.50 -4.34
C LYS A 511 3.76 -21.59 -3.53
N ARG A 512 3.80 -22.34 -2.45
CA ARG A 512 2.69 -22.48 -1.52
C ARG A 512 2.63 -21.27 -0.59
N CYS A 513 1.43 -20.74 -0.39
CA CYS A 513 1.21 -19.77 0.69
C CYS A 513 1.26 -20.46 2.05
N PRO A 514 1.75 -19.79 3.10
CA PRO A 514 1.64 -20.31 4.47
C PRO A 514 0.18 -20.62 4.84
N LEU A 515 -0.08 -21.78 5.45
CA LEU A 515 -1.44 -22.14 5.86
C LEU A 515 -1.81 -21.41 7.16
N ARG A 516 -2.53 -20.31 7.02
CA ARG A 516 -2.97 -19.42 8.11
C ARG A 516 -4.40 -18.95 7.87
N ARG A 517 -5.11 -18.59 8.95
CA ARG A 517 -6.48 -18.05 8.87
C ARG A 517 -6.59 -16.82 7.99
N GLY A 518 -5.61 -15.92 8.05
CA GLY A 518 -5.58 -14.66 7.28
C GLY A 518 -5.21 -14.79 5.83
N ILE A 519 -4.75 -15.97 5.36
CA ILE A 519 -4.29 -16.18 3.98
C ILE A 519 -5.07 -17.31 3.34
N ILE A 520 -5.79 -16.98 2.28
CA ILE A 520 -6.47 -17.97 1.45
C ILE A 520 -5.44 -18.63 0.52
N PRO A 521 -5.31 -19.97 0.51
CA PRO A 521 -4.49 -20.69 -0.46
C PRO A 521 -4.73 -20.22 -1.89
N THR A 522 -3.67 -20.03 -2.65
CA THR A 522 -3.72 -19.48 -4.00
C THR A 522 -2.99 -20.37 -4.98
N ILE A 523 -3.63 -20.66 -6.11
CA ILE A 523 -2.99 -21.26 -7.29
C ILE A 523 -3.00 -20.24 -8.41
N THR A 524 -1.89 -20.12 -9.13
CA THR A 524 -1.84 -19.30 -10.35
C THR A 524 -1.67 -20.19 -11.56
N ILE A 525 -2.48 -19.94 -12.57
CA ILE A 525 -2.57 -20.77 -13.78
C ILE A 525 -2.28 -19.90 -15.00
N THR A 526 -1.23 -20.28 -15.71
CA THR A 526 -0.94 -19.90 -17.09
C THR A 526 -1.27 -21.07 -18.01
N ASP A 527 -0.85 -21.04 -19.29
CA ASP A 527 -1.11 -22.13 -20.21
C ASP A 527 -0.43 -23.44 -19.76
N GLY A 528 -1.20 -24.49 -19.63
CA GLY A 528 -0.74 -25.84 -19.28
C GLY A 528 -0.20 -26.01 -17.85
N THR A 529 -0.48 -25.10 -16.92
CA THR A 529 0.04 -25.19 -15.53
C THR A 529 -0.41 -26.47 -14.82
N LEU A 530 -1.68 -26.84 -14.94
CA LEU A 530 -2.23 -28.03 -14.26
C LEU A 530 -1.65 -29.34 -14.83
N GLU A 531 -1.32 -29.36 -16.11
CA GLU A 531 -0.70 -30.49 -16.81
C GLU A 531 0.79 -30.58 -16.55
N ASN A 532 1.48 -29.45 -16.48
CA ASN A 532 2.94 -29.39 -16.34
C ASN A 532 3.44 -29.48 -14.89
N ALA A 533 2.58 -29.12 -13.92
CA ALA A 533 2.89 -29.15 -12.50
C ALA A 533 1.78 -29.82 -11.66
N PRO A 534 1.33 -31.04 -11.99
CA PRO A 534 0.17 -31.66 -11.35
C PRO A 534 0.39 -31.95 -9.86
N GLU A 535 1.61 -32.30 -9.46
CA GLU A 535 1.95 -32.58 -8.05
C GLU A 535 1.88 -31.29 -7.22
N ALA A 536 2.46 -30.19 -7.69
CA ALA A 536 2.41 -28.91 -7.01
C ALA A 536 0.98 -28.35 -6.94
N ALA A 537 0.17 -28.54 -7.99
CA ALA A 537 -1.23 -28.17 -7.98
C ALA A 537 -2.02 -29.01 -6.95
N ALA A 538 -1.79 -30.33 -6.89
CA ALA A 538 -2.42 -31.21 -5.92
C ALA A 538 -2.10 -30.80 -4.46
N GLU A 539 -0.87 -30.40 -4.17
CA GLU A 539 -0.48 -29.89 -2.85
C GLU A 539 -1.27 -28.64 -2.46
N ILE A 540 -1.48 -27.69 -3.40
CA ILE A 540 -2.27 -26.49 -3.13
C ILE A 540 -3.74 -26.84 -2.92
N PHE A 541 -4.29 -27.81 -3.67
CA PHE A 541 -5.67 -28.27 -3.46
C PHE A 541 -5.83 -28.95 -2.09
N GLU A 542 -4.83 -29.69 -1.64
CA GLU A 542 -4.81 -30.26 -0.29
C GLU A 542 -4.79 -29.14 0.77
N ASP A 543 -3.95 -28.11 0.58
CA ASP A 543 -3.92 -26.95 1.47
C ASP A 543 -5.27 -26.20 1.50
N ALA A 544 -5.94 -26.04 0.37
CA ALA A 544 -7.26 -25.42 0.30
C ALA A 544 -8.32 -26.22 1.07
N ASN A 545 -8.32 -27.55 0.92
CA ASN A 545 -9.20 -28.43 1.68
C ASN A 545 -8.86 -28.43 3.18
N ARG A 546 -7.59 -28.36 3.53
CA ARG A 546 -7.12 -28.26 4.91
C ARG A 546 -7.49 -26.92 5.54
N TYR A 547 -7.34 -25.82 4.79
CA TYR A 547 -7.79 -24.49 5.19
C TYR A 547 -9.28 -24.49 5.51
N ALA A 548 -10.12 -25.09 4.63
CA ALA A 548 -11.53 -25.20 4.85
C ALA A 548 -11.87 -25.93 6.15
N ARG A 549 -11.27 -27.11 6.37
CA ARG A 549 -11.48 -27.89 7.61
C ARG A 549 -11.02 -27.14 8.87
N MET A 550 -9.92 -26.40 8.80
CA MET A 550 -9.34 -25.73 9.96
C MET A 550 -10.05 -24.42 10.31
N TYR A 551 -10.54 -23.68 9.32
CA TYR A 551 -10.94 -22.29 9.54
C TYR A 551 -12.38 -21.96 9.12
N LEU A 552 -13.02 -22.78 8.29
CA LEU A 552 -14.36 -22.51 7.76
C LEU A 552 -15.44 -23.45 8.35
N GLU A 553 -15.11 -24.70 8.65
CA GLU A 553 -16.05 -25.72 9.10
C GLU A 553 -16.21 -25.81 10.63
N GLN A 554 -15.48 -25.00 11.39
CA GLN A 554 -15.50 -25.03 12.85
C GLN A 554 -16.52 -24.04 13.47
N ASN A 555 -17.35 -23.40 12.68
CA ASN A 555 -18.36 -22.42 13.15
C ASN A 555 -19.76 -23.01 13.18
#